data_2a1c2b755be04c05340cfd65f4ddfaa8
#
_entry.id   2a1c2b755be04c05340cfd65f4ddfaa8
#
_cell.length_a   1.000
_cell.length_b   1.000
_cell.length_c   1.000
_cell.angle_alpha   90.00
_cell.angle_beta   90.00
_cell.angle_gamma   90.00
#
_symmetry.space_group_name_H-M   'P 1'
#
loop_
_entity.id
_entity.type
_entity.pdbx_description
1 polymer ?
#
loop_
_entity_poly.entity_id
_entity_poly.type
_entity_poly.pdbx_seq_one_letter_code
_entity_poly.pdbx_strand_id
1 'polypeptide(L)'
;MGVVYTNRNRKKYIAIGGLVAIVVIVAVVLFFLLSGNNNESTLKNFYAQISEKKYEDMYNSLSSESQKSYDQQTFVERNQNIYEGIEASNFQIEVTDETDNELTYNVKMNTIAGEVTFENKTTIEDGKIVWDDSFIFPDLTQNDRVRVSEDEAIRGQILDRNGKMLAGQGEAYSVGLVRGKLNGENDYDQLAELLGLTKESIQKTMSASWIQDDSFVPLTTIPSTDTQLENQLLQIPGVQLNTVEVRTYPYGEVTSHLTGYMQQVTAEDLEKHQGEGYTETSMIGRSGIEAAYEKQLKGTNGATISIVDENGSTKSTVATQEKQDGQDITLTIDIDLQRDLYNAFDEDQSASVAMNPTNGEVLALVSTPSFDSNDFIYGFSTEEWDALNNDEDQPLTNRFRATWVPGSTMKSITAAIGLETDSLDASKDFGAEMKWQKDSSWGDYFVTTLHAPNPNNLRNALIYSDNVYFAKAALEIGKDNLEKGYKSLMIGEDIPFELALTK
;
A
#
# COMPACT_ATOMS: atom_id res chain seq x y z
N MET A 1 1.18 25.89 23.43
CA MET A 1 2.64 26.06 23.24
C MET A 1 3.13 24.92 22.37
N GLY A 2 3.36 25.21 21.12
CA GLY A 2 3.78 24.19 20.16
C GLY A 2 5.26 23.83 20.34
N VAL A 3 5.52 22.55 20.52
CA VAL A 3 6.90 22.02 20.48
C VAL A 3 7.21 21.62 19.05
N VAL A 4 8.04 22.44 18.41
CA VAL A 4 8.62 22.16 17.08
C VAL A 4 9.71 21.10 17.27
N TYR A 5 9.43 19.86 16.87
CA TYR A 5 10.47 18.84 16.75
C TYR A 5 11.31 19.13 15.51
N THR A 6 12.54 19.54 15.72
CA THR A 6 13.52 19.88 14.68
C THR A 6 13.98 18.62 13.94
N ASN A 7 13.66 18.58 12.68
CA ASN A 7 13.99 17.57 11.66
C ASN A 7 15.51 17.56 11.31
N ARG A 8 16.40 17.45 12.31
CA ARG A 8 17.85 17.58 12.13
C ARG A 8 18.57 16.24 11.86
N ASN A 9 17.93 15.13 12.18
CA ASN A 9 18.55 13.80 12.01
C ASN A 9 18.19 13.17 10.67
N ARG A 10 17.01 13.41 10.11
CA ARG A 10 16.60 12.87 8.82
C ARG A 10 17.47 13.37 7.66
N LYS A 11 17.89 14.66 7.69
CA LYS A 11 18.80 15.21 6.69
C LYS A 11 20.23 14.62 6.77
N LYS A 12 20.66 14.11 7.92
CA LYS A 12 21.98 13.46 8.06
C LYS A 12 22.00 12.06 7.44
N TYR A 13 20.95 11.28 7.55
CA TYR A 13 20.89 9.94 6.95
C TYR A 13 20.70 10.00 5.43
N ILE A 14 19.94 10.96 4.91
CA ILE A 14 19.82 11.22 3.46
C ILE A 14 21.17 11.72 2.90
N ALA A 15 21.87 12.58 3.62
CA ALA A 15 23.20 13.06 3.19
C ALA A 15 24.27 11.95 3.27
N ILE A 16 24.17 11.02 4.23
CA ILE A 16 25.12 9.89 4.35
C ILE A 16 24.79 8.81 3.29
N GLY A 17 23.51 8.53 3.02
CA GLY A 17 23.09 7.62 1.94
C GLY A 17 23.50 8.14 0.56
N GLY A 18 23.28 9.44 0.29
CA GLY A 18 23.73 10.08 -0.94
C GLY A 18 25.26 10.12 -1.09
N LEU A 19 26.00 10.32 0.02
CA LEU A 19 27.46 10.32 -0.01
C LEU A 19 28.03 8.92 -0.23
N VAL A 20 27.41 7.87 0.33
CA VAL A 20 27.81 6.46 0.10
C VAL A 20 27.50 6.05 -1.35
N ALA A 21 26.36 6.43 -1.89
CA ALA A 21 26.04 6.19 -3.31
C ALA A 21 27.01 6.91 -4.24
N ILE A 22 27.36 8.17 -3.97
CA ILE A 22 28.34 8.93 -4.75
C ILE A 22 29.76 8.31 -4.62
N VAL A 23 30.14 7.85 -3.43
CA VAL A 23 31.45 7.19 -3.23
C VAL A 23 31.50 5.85 -3.95
N VAL A 24 30.41 5.08 -3.98
CA VAL A 24 30.34 3.83 -4.74
C VAL A 24 30.38 4.11 -6.24
N ILE A 25 29.64 5.10 -6.74
CA ILE A 25 29.67 5.50 -8.15
C ILE A 25 31.07 6.02 -8.53
N VAL A 26 31.71 6.86 -7.69
CA VAL A 26 33.08 7.36 -7.93
C VAL A 26 34.10 6.23 -7.85
N ALA A 27 33.95 5.26 -6.95
CA ALA A 27 34.84 4.10 -6.88
C ALA A 27 34.68 3.18 -8.10
N VAL A 28 33.47 2.98 -8.58
CA VAL A 28 33.19 2.23 -9.83
C VAL A 28 33.76 2.99 -11.05
N VAL A 29 33.53 4.29 -11.15
CA VAL A 29 34.09 5.11 -12.25
C VAL A 29 35.63 5.15 -12.19
N LEU A 30 36.25 5.28 -11.01
CA LEU A 30 37.71 5.21 -10.84
C LEU A 30 38.28 3.82 -11.15
N PHE A 31 37.56 2.76 -10.82
CA PHE A 31 37.96 1.39 -11.19
C PHE A 31 38.00 1.22 -12.71
N PHE A 32 36.97 1.75 -13.45
CA PHE A 32 36.91 1.71 -14.91
C PHE A 32 37.93 2.63 -15.59
N LEU A 33 38.29 3.77 -14.98
CA LEU A 33 39.32 4.68 -15.53
C LEU A 33 40.75 4.16 -15.34
N LEU A 34 40.96 3.20 -14.43
CA LEU A 34 42.28 2.59 -14.17
C LEU A 34 42.48 1.23 -14.85
N SER A 35 41.41 0.59 -15.33
CA SER A 35 41.48 -0.60 -16.17
C SER A 35 41.73 -0.16 -17.60
N GLY A 36 42.88 -0.45 -18.14
CA GLY A 36 43.21 -0.18 -19.55
C GLY A 36 42.16 -0.80 -20.48
N ASN A 37 42.11 -0.29 -21.71
CA ASN A 37 41.22 -0.68 -22.80
C ASN A 37 41.25 -2.22 -23.00
N ASN A 38 40.45 -2.96 -22.20
CA ASN A 38 40.28 -4.38 -22.41
C ASN A 38 38.86 -4.62 -22.92
N ASN A 39 38.67 -5.58 -23.79
CA ASN A 39 37.41 -5.92 -24.45
C ASN A 39 36.31 -6.22 -23.44
N GLU A 40 36.61 -6.87 -22.33
CA GLU A 40 35.69 -7.13 -21.22
C GLU A 40 35.10 -5.83 -20.62
N SER A 41 35.93 -4.81 -20.45
CA SER A 41 35.49 -3.50 -19.93
C SER A 41 34.53 -2.81 -20.90
N THR A 42 34.83 -2.89 -22.21
CA THR A 42 33.94 -2.34 -23.26
C THR A 42 32.56 -3.01 -23.22
N LEU A 43 32.50 -4.35 -23.11
CA LEU A 43 31.28 -5.10 -23.04
C LEU A 43 30.47 -4.78 -21.75
N LYS A 44 31.12 -4.75 -20.59
CA LYS A 44 30.46 -4.40 -19.33
C LYS A 44 29.91 -3.00 -19.32
N ASN A 45 30.62 -2.03 -19.89
CA ASN A 45 30.16 -0.65 -20.04
C ASN A 45 28.90 -0.56 -20.93
N PHE A 46 28.86 -1.35 -22.03
CA PHE A 46 27.70 -1.39 -22.89
C PHE A 46 26.43 -1.84 -22.15
N TYR A 47 26.50 -2.93 -21.36
CA TYR A 47 25.35 -3.38 -20.57
C TYR A 47 25.03 -2.44 -19.39
N ALA A 48 26.02 -1.74 -18.83
CA ALA A 48 25.77 -0.75 -17.79
C ALA A 48 24.92 0.44 -18.31
N GLN A 49 25.09 0.83 -19.57
CA GLN A 49 24.30 1.87 -20.20
C GLN A 49 22.81 1.53 -20.29
N ILE A 50 22.43 0.23 -20.35
CA ILE A 50 21.02 -0.21 -20.28
C ILE A 50 20.43 0.17 -18.92
N SER A 51 21.13 -0.16 -17.83
CA SER A 51 20.69 0.17 -16.47
C SER A 51 20.55 1.67 -16.24
N GLU A 52 21.35 2.47 -16.97
CA GLU A 52 21.34 3.94 -16.92
C GLU A 52 20.36 4.55 -17.94
N LYS A 53 19.66 3.73 -18.73
CA LYS A 53 18.75 4.12 -19.84
C LYS A 53 19.42 5.03 -20.88
N LYS A 54 20.73 4.84 -21.10
CA LYS A 54 21.55 5.62 -22.03
C LYS A 54 21.65 4.94 -23.41
N TYR A 55 20.52 4.70 -24.06
CA TYR A 55 20.45 3.95 -25.32
C TYR A 55 21.17 4.64 -26.48
N GLU A 56 21.26 5.98 -26.49
CA GLU A 56 22.07 6.70 -27.47
C GLU A 56 23.58 6.48 -27.27
N ASP A 57 24.06 6.39 -26.03
CA ASP A 57 25.44 6.08 -25.72
C ASP A 57 25.79 4.64 -26.11
N MET A 58 24.83 3.70 -25.93
CA MET A 58 24.98 2.33 -26.46
C MET A 58 25.20 2.33 -27.98
N TYR A 59 24.39 3.08 -28.73
CA TYR A 59 24.57 3.20 -30.19
C TYR A 59 25.95 3.77 -30.56
N ASN A 60 26.40 4.76 -29.83
CA ASN A 60 27.74 5.35 -30.04
C ASN A 60 28.89 4.38 -29.72
N SER A 61 28.62 3.30 -28.97
CA SER A 61 29.59 2.25 -28.63
C SER A 61 29.69 1.14 -29.70
N LEU A 62 28.82 1.17 -30.72
CA LEU A 62 28.78 0.17 -31.79
C LEU A 62 29.88 0.37 -32.83
N SER A 63 30.28 -0.72 -33.48
CA SER A 63 31.16 -0.70 -34.66
C SER A 63 30.50 0.00 -35.86
N SER A 64 31.32 0.50 -36.78
CA SER A 64 30.80 1.12 -38.00
C SER A 64 29.98 0.18 -38.88
N GLU A 65 30.18 -1.14 -38.79
CA GLU A 65 29.41 -2.13 -39.50
C GLU A 65 28.01 -2.29 -38.88
N SER A 66 27.91 -2.39 -37.53
CA SER A 66 26.63 -2.43 -36.84
C SER A 66 25.82 -1.17 -37.02
N GLN A 67 26.45 0.01 -37.03
CA GLN A 67 25.77 1.31 -37.30
C GLN A 67 25.26 1.44 -38.73
N LYS A 68 25.82 0.69 -39.70
CA LYS A 68 25.26 0.62 -41.07
C LYS A 68 24.04 -0.27 -41.16
N SER A 69 23.99 -1.34 -40.37
CA SER A 69 22.87 -2.29 -40.32
C SER A 69 21.66 -1.75 -39.59
N TYR A 70 21.88 -0.85 -38.61
CA TYR A 70 20.85 -0.21 -37.80
C TYR A 70 21.08 1.31 -37.78
N ASP A 71 20.09 2.10 -38.18
CA ASP A 71 20.11 3.53 -37.89
C ASP A 71 19.89 3.80 -36.38
N GLN A 72 20.35 4.96 -35.92
CA GLN A 72 20.33 5.29 -34.50
C GLN A 72 18.93 5.26 -33.89
N GLN A 73 17.94 5.80 -34.59
CA GLN A 73 16.57 5.86 -34.07
C GLN A 73 16.00 4.46 -33.87
N THR A 74 16.10 3.60 -34.90
CA THR A 74 15.64 2.22 -34.86
C THR A 74 16.32 1.43 -33.74
N PHE A 75 17.64 1.58 -33.57
CA PHE A 75 18.39 0.92 -32.51
C PHE A 75 17.91 1.36 -31.12
N VAL A 76 17.82 2.70 -30.89
CA VAL A 76 17.43 3.27 -29.61
C VAL A 76 16.01 2.85 -29.24
N GLU A 77 15.04 3.05 -30.13
CA GLU A 77 13.64 2.68 -29.89
C GLU A 77 13.48 1.17 -29.61
N ARG A 78 14.20 0.31 -30.37
CA ARG A 78 14.13 -1.12 -30.19
C ARG A 78 14.68 -1.59 -28.84
N ASN A 79 15.89 -1.15 -28.49
CA ASN A 79 16.50 -1.52 -27.23
C ASN A 79 15.69 -0.97 -26.04
N GLN A 80 15.28 0.29 -26.09
CA GLN A 80 14.44 0.90 -25.06
C GLN A 80 13.14 0.14 -24.88
N ASN A 81 12.37 -0.07 -25.95
CA ASN A 81 11.08 -0.73 -25.88
C ASN A 81 11.19 -2.17 -25.33
N ILE A 82 12.24 -2.90 -25.68
CA ILE A 82 12.41 -4.27 -25.21
C ILE A 82 12.86 -4.28 -23.75
N TYR A 83 13.96 -3.60 -23.39
CA TYR A 83 14.50 -3.66 -22.04
C TYR A 83 13.57 -3.02 -21.00
N GLU A 84 12.92 -1.91 -21.34
CA GLU A 84 11.91 -1.32 -20.46
C GLU A 84 10.63 -2.14 -20.41
N GLY A 85 10.19 -2.74 -21.53
CA GLY A 85 9.01 -3.58 -21.60
C GLY A 85 9.12 -4.90 -20.85
N ILE A 86 10.32 -5.46 -20.72
CA ILE A 86 10.57 -6.65 -19.88
C ILE A 86 11.04 -6.30 -18.46
N GLU A 87 11.07 -5.04 -18.08
CA GLU A 87 11.57 -4.54 -16.77
C GLU A 87 13.00 -5.01 -16.45
N ALA A 88 13.87 -5.03 -17.47
CA ALA A 88 15.23 -5.54 -17.33
C ALA A 88 16.05 -4.73 -16.31
N SER A 89 16.68 -5.42 -15.37
CA SER A 89 17.46 -4.82 -14.28
C SER A 89 18.55 -5.76 -13.77
N ASN A 90 19.44 -5.25 -12.91
CA ASN A 90 20.46 -6.05 -12.22
C ASN A 90 21.36 -6.88 -13.15
N PHE A 91 21.84 -6.27 -14.26
CA PHE A 91 22.72 -6.92 -15.22
C PHE A 91 24.02 -7.36 -14.58
N GLN A 92 24.37 -8.64 -14.77
CA GLN A 92 25.65 -9.24 -14.42
C GLN A 92 26.24 -9.87 -15.69
N ILE A 93 27.45 -9.43 -16.05
CA ILE A 93 28.16 -9.87 -17.25
C ILE A 93 29.44 -10.56 -16.81
N GLU A 94 29.55 -11.83 -17.18
CA GLU A 94 30.72 -12.67 -16.90
C GLU A 94 31.33 -13.15 -18.20
N VAL A 95 32.54 -12.68 -18.54
CA VAL A 95 33.29 -13.17 -19.69
C VAL A 95 33.88 -14.53 -19.32
N THR A 96 33.55 -15.56 -20.10
CA THR A 96 33.96 -16.94 -19.87
C THR A 96 35.13 -17.36 -20.76
N ASP A 97 35.27 -16.73 -21.93
CA ASP A 97 36.41 -16.94 -22.85
C ASP A 97 36.69 -15.68 -23.65
N GLU A 98 37.97 -15.43 -23.94
CA GLU A 98 38.42 -14.33 -24.79
C GLU A 98 39.51 -14.85 -25.73
N THR A 99 39.25 -14.82 -27.02
CA THR A 99 40.16 -15.27 -28.07
C THR A 99 40.30 -14.16 -29.12
N ASP A 100 41.49 -13.59 -29.24
CA ASP A 100 41.76 -12.40 -30.07
C ASP A 100 40.79 -11.25 -29.72
N ASN A 101 39.80 -10.99 -30.57
CA ASN A 101 38.81 -9.95 -30.39
C ASN A 101 37.39 -10.51 -30.12
N GLU A 102 37.22 -11.85 -30.06
CA GLU A 102 35.95 -12.48 -29.76
C GLU A 102 35.84 -12.76 -28.26
N LEU A 103 34.72 -12.32 -27.68
CA LEU A 103 34.32 -12.62 -26.30
C LEU A 103 33.17 -13.60 -26.27
N THR A 104 33.31 -14.66 -25.45
CA THR A 104 32.17 -15.50 -25.03
C THR A 104 31.81 -15.09 -23.60
N TYR A 105 30.55 -14.83 -23.34
CA TYR A 105 30.11 -14.28 -22.06
C TYR A 105 28.73 -14.74 -21.68
N ASN A 106 28.47 -14.79 -20.37
CA ASN A 106 27.15 -14.97 -19.79
C ASN A 106 26.53 -13.62 -19.45
N VAL A 107 25.26 -13.47 -19.81
CA VAL A 107 24.40 -12.39 -19.35
C VAL A 107 23.41 -12.95 -18.36
N LYS A 108 23.31 -12.30 -17.21
CA LYS A 108 22.29 -12.56 -16.20
C LYS A 108 21.59 -11.25 -15.89
N MET A 109 20.27 -11.24 -15.90
CA MET A 109 19.45 -10.07 -15.60
C MET A 109 18.14 -10.49 -14.94
N ASN A 110 17.54 -9.61 -14.15
CA ASN A 110 16.18 -9.76 -13.67
C ASN A 110 15.22 -9.18 -14.70
N THR A 111 14.05 -9.81 -14.84
CA THR A 111 12.96 -9.37 -15.73
C THR A 111 11.62 -9.53 -15.01
N ILE A 112 10.55 -9.01 -15.61
CA ILE A 112 9.17 -9.25 -15.16
C ILE A 112 8.81 -10.75 -15.09
N ALA A 113 9.46 -11.59 -15.90
CA ALA A 113 9.29 -13.06 -15.91
C ALA A 113 10.35 -13.79 -15.07
N GLY A 114 10.98 -13.10 -14.11
CA GLY A 114 12.02 -13.63 -13.24
C GLY A 114 13.44 -13.44 -13.79
N GLU A 115 14.37 -14.22 -13.26
CA GLU A 115 15.78 -14.16 -13.65
C GLU A 115 16.01 -14.85 -15.01
N VAL A 116 16.68 -14.17 -15.93
CA VAL A 116 17.08 -14.72 -17.23
C VAL A 116 18.60 -14.81 -17.28
N THR A 117 19.11 -15.96 -17.73
CA THR A 117 20.54 -16.18 -17.98
C THR A 117 20.74 -16.83 -19.34
N PHE A 118 21.68 -16.31 -20.12
CA PHE A 118 22.06 -16.88 -21.40
C PHE A 118 23.54 -16.63 -21.72
N GLU A 119 24.12 -17.52 -22.53
CA GLU A 119 25.45 -17.32 -23.10
C GLU A 119 25.34 -16.60 -24.45
N ASN A 120 26.27 -15.70 -24.72
CA ASN A 120 26.38 -15.03 -26.01
C ASN A 120 27.84 -14.80 -26.42
N LYS A 121 28.04 -14.38 -27.67
CA LYS A 121 29.35 -14.06 -28.22
C LYS A 121 29.31 -12.71 -28.91
N THR A 122 30.43 -12.00 -28.88
CA THR A 122 30.60 -10.76 -29.64
C THR A 122 32.04 -10.57 -30.05
N THR A 123 32.25 -9.75 -31.08
CA THR A 123 33.57 -9.28 -31.50
C THR A 123 33.72 -7.81 -31.10
N ILE A 124 34.90 -7.43 -30.61
CA ILE A 124 35.26 -6.03 -30.35
C ILE A 124 36.24 -5.59 -31.43
N GLU A 125 35.86 -4.61 -32.22
CA GLU A 125 36.67 -4.01 -33.31
C GLU A 125 37.03 -2.55 -32.96
N ASP A 126 38.29 -2.24 -32.87
CA ASP A 126 38.79 -0.90 -32.52
C ASP A 126 38.14 -0.32 -31.24
N GLY A 127 37.89 -1.18 -30.23
CA GLY A 127 37.24 -0.79 -28.99
C GLY A 127 35.73 -0.53 -29.13
N LYS A 128 35.09 -1.02 -30.19
CA LYS A 128 33.66 -0.92 -30.52
C LYS A 128 33.03 -2.29 -30.63
N ILE A 129 31.77 -2.38 -30.25
CA ILE A 129 31.02 -3.64 -30.23
C ILE A 129 30.44 -3.94 -31.60
N VAL A 130 30.67 -5.16 -32.11
CA VAL A 130 29.93 -5.70 -33.24
C VAL A 130 28.63 -6.28 -32.67
N TRP A 131 27.54 -5.50 -32.85
CA TRP A 131 26.23 -5.77 -32.25
C TRP A 131 25.23 -6.30 -33.27
N ASP A 132 24.40 -7.23 -32.84
CA ASP A 132 23.15 -7.65 -33.46
C ASP A 132 22.10 -7.93 -32.39
N ASP A 133 20.87 -8.31 -32.79
CA ASP A 133 19.75 -8.52 -31.89
C ASP A 133 19.96 -9.64 -30.84
N SER A 134 20.93 -10.55 -31.11
CA SER A 134 21.27 -11.62 -30.14
C SER A 134 21.83 -11.08 -28.83
N PHE A 135 22.28 -9.84 -28.79
CA PHE A 135 22.66 -9.16 -27.54
C PHE A 135 21.50 -9.00 -26.57
N ILE A 136 20.28 -8.87 -27.09
CA ILE A 136 19.07 -8.80 -26.26
C ILE A 136 18.67 -10.22 -25.85
N PHE A 137 18.49 -11.12 -26.82
CA PHE A 137 18.26 -12.55 -26.61
C PHE A 137 18.86 -13.38 -27.75
N PRO A 138 19.51 -14.50 -27.47
CA PRO A 138 20.24 -15.28 -28.49
C PRO A 138 19.44 -15.64 -29.75
N ASP A 139 18.12 -15.91 -29.60
CA ASP A 139 17.25 -16.32 -30.71
C ASP A 139 16.55 -15.13 -31.39
N LEU A 140 16.79 -13.91 -30.95
CA LEU A 140 16.15 -12.71 -31.50
C LEU A 140 16.84 -12.28 -32.78
N THR A 141 16.05 -11.96 -33.80
CA THR A 141 16.53 -11.38 -35.06
C THR A 141 15.84 -10.06 -35.38
N GLN A 142 16.34 -9.31 -36.34
CA GLN A 142 15.86 -7.95 -36.66
C GLN A 142 14.34 -7.88 -36.92
N ASN A 143 13.76 -8.94 -37.55
CA ASN A 143 12.33 -8.96 -37.86
C ASN A 143 11.45 -9.50 -36.74
N ASP A 144 12.04 -10.05 -35.72
CA ASP A 144 11.31 -10.60 -34.59
C ASP A 144 10.94 -9.48 -33.57
N ARG A 145 9.97 -9.79 -32.72
CA ARG A 145 9.53 -8.93 -31.63
C ARG A 145 9.60 -9.69 -30.31
N VAL A 146 9.88 -8.96 -29.23
CA VAL A 146 9.71 -9.46 -27.88
C VAL A 146 8.31 -9.12 -27.41
N ARG A 147 7.58 -10.11 -26.90
CA ARG A 147 6.24 -9.97 -26.36
C ARG A 147 6.22 -10.40 -24.91
N VAL A 148 5.65 -9.55 -24.05
CA VAL A 148 5.31 -9.87 -22.67
C VAL A 148 3.82 -10.21 -22.62
N SER A 149 3.50 -11.28 -21.90
CA SER A 149 2.14 -11.65 -21.54
C SER A 149 2.10 -11.78 -20.04
N GLU A 150 1.23 -11.04 -19.38
CA GLU A 150 1.02 -11.09 -17.94
C GLU A 150 -0.25 -11.87 -17.60
N ASP A 151 -0.23 -12.56 -16.46
CA ASP A 151 -1.36 -13.24 -15.84
C ASP A 151 -1.46 -12.74 -14.40
N GLU A 152 -2.45 -11.90 -14.14
CA GLU A 152 -2.61 -11.24 -12.84
C GLU A 152 -2.96 -12.25 -11.75
N ALA A 153 -2.26 -12.16 -10.62
CA ALA A 153 -2.57 -12.92 -9.43
C ALA A 153 -3.89 -12.45 -8.81
N ILE A 154 -4.69 -13.41 -8.39
CA ILE A 154 -5.91 -13.12 -7.63
C ILE A 154 -5.50 -12.76 -6.19
N ARG A 155 -5.91 -11.59 -5.73
CA ARG A 155 -5.67 -11.17 -4.36
C ARG A 155 -6.45 -12.04 -3.38
N GLY A 156 -5.80 -12.53 -2.32
CA GLY A 156 -6.40 -13.34 -1.26
C GLY A 156 -7.56 -12.63 -0.57
N GLN A 157 -8.50 -13.40 -0.05
CA GLN A 157 -9.66 -12.91 0.67
C GLN A 157 -9.32 -12.60 2.12
N ILE A 158 -10.07 -11.69 2.74
CA ILE A 158 -10.12 -11.49 4.18
C ILE A 158 -11.44 -12.08 4.66
N LEU A 159 -11.37 -13.07 5.54
CA LEU A 159 -12.51 -13.82 6.01
C LEU A 159 -12.71 -13.60 7.51
N ASP A 160 -13.94 -13.65 7.97
CA ASP A 160 -14.26 -13.77 9.39
C ASP A 160 -13.96 -15.20 9.92
N ARG A 161 -14.09 -15.42 11.21
CA ARG A 161 -13.85 -16.73 11.84
C ARG A 161 -14.74 -17.86 11.33
N ASN A 162 -15.87 -17.53 10.69
CA ASN A 162 -16.87 -18.46 10.16
C ASN A 162 -16.73 -18.67 8.64
N GLY A 163 -15.71 -18.04 8.02
CA GLY A 163 -15.48 -18.09 6.57
C GLY A 163 -16.34 -17.12 5.77
N LYS A 164 -17.00 -16.15 6.40
CA LYS A 164 -17.72 -15.08 5.68
C LYS A 164 -16.72 -14.06 5.15
N MET A 165 -16.86 -13.69 3.88
CA MET A 165 -15.98 -12.75 3.19
C MET A 165 -16.16 -11.32 3.73
N LEU A 166 -15.10 -10.74 4.28
CA LEU A 166 -15.03 -9.33 4.72
C LEU A 166 -14.45 -8.43 3.63
N ALA A 167 -13.50 -8.95 2.86
CA ALA A 167 -12.97 -8.34 1.65
C ALA A 167 -12.56 -9.44 0.68
N GLY A 168 -12.85 -9.26 -0.59
CA GLY A 168 -12.55 -10.28 -1.61
C GLY A 168 -12.86 -9.80 -3.00
N GLN A 169 -12.87 -10.72 -3.96
CA GLN A 169 -13.21 -10.43 -5.34
C GLN A 169 -14.71 -10.37 -5.51
N GLY A 170 -15.18 -9.35 -6.22
CA GLY A 170 -16.57 -9.16 -6.57
C GLY A 170 -16.69 -8.57 -7.97
N GLU A 171 -17.90 -8.27 -8.40
CA GLU A 171 -18.21 -7.72 -9.71
C GLU A 171 -18.67 -6.28 -9.61
N ALA A 172 -18.24 -5.48 -10.58
CA ALA A 172 -18.68 -4.10 -10.79
C ALA A 172 -18.93 -3.85 -12.29
N TYR A 173 -19.47 -2.70 -12.62
CA TYR A 173 -19.59 -2.27 -14.00
C TYR A 173 -18.58 -1.18 -14.34
N SER A 174 -17.71 -1.43 -15.30
CA SER A 174 -16.97 -0.39 -15.99
C SER A 174 -17.93 0.33 -16.93
N VAL A 175 -18.23 1.57 -16.60
CA VAL A 175 -19.07 2.46 -17.41
C VAL A 175 -18.18 3.14 -18.43
N GLY A 176 -18.53 3.01 -19.70
CA GLY A 176 -17.80 3.68 -20.77
C GLY A 176 -18.69 4.11 -21.92
N LEU A 177 -18.10 4.83 -22.85
CA LEU A 177 -18.74 5.37 -24.02
C LEU A 177 -18.21 4.76 -25.32
N VAL A 178 -19.11 4.57 -26.27
CA VAL A 178 -18.79 4.30 -27.67
C VAL A 178 -19.08 5.54 -28.49
N ARG A 179 -18.03 6.25 -28.92
CA ARG A 179 -18.11 7.59 -29.52
C ARG A 179 -19.10 7.68 -30.69
N GLY A 180 -19.08 6.72 -31.60
CA GLY A 180 -19.93 6.70 -32.79
C GLY A 180 -21.42 6.47 -32.52
N LYS A 181 -21.82 6.20 -31.28
CA LYS A 181 -23.20 5.95 -30.87
C LYS A 181 -23.83 7.13 -30.10
N LEU A 182 -23.07 8.20 -29.80
CA LEU A 182 -23.58 9.40 -29.12
C LEU A 182 -24.47 10.21 -30.07
N ASN A 183 -25.55 10.79 -29.52
CA ASN A 183 -26.45 11.62 -30.28
C ASN A 183 -26.12 13.11 -30.23
N GLY A 184 -25.28 13.54 -29.29
CA GLY A 184 -24.86 14.94 -29.20
C GLY A 184 -24.36 15.37 -27.81
N GLU A 185 -24.21 16.69 -27.63
CA GLU A 185 -23.63 17.28 -26.42
C GLU A 185 -24.46 17.02 -25.14
N ASN A 186 -25.75 16.85 -25.26
CA ASN A 186 -26.67 16.63 -24.14
C ASN A 186 -26.41 15.28 -23.45
N ASP A 187 -25.90 14.29 -24.20
CA ASP A 187 -25.53 12.96 -23.63
C ASP A 187 -24.39 13.09 -22.67
N TYR A 188 -23.41 13.96 -22.94
CA TYR A 188 -22.30 14.24 -22.03
C TYR A 188 -22.77 14.93 -20.74
N ASP A 189 -23.72 15.84 -20.81
CA ASP A 189 -24.27 16.56 -19.64
C ASP A 189 -24.98 15.57 -18.70
N GLN A 190 -25.84 14.69 -19.27
CA GLN A 190 -26.55 13.67 -18.49
C GLN A 190 -25.61 12.67 -17.87
N LEU A 191 -24.58 12.22 -18.61
CA LEU A 191 -23.62 11.27 -18.12
C LEU A 191 -22.75 11.88 -17.01
N ALA A 192 -22.33 13.13 -17.15
CA ALA A 192 -21.57 13.88 -16.16
C ALA A 192 -22.34 13.97 -14.83
N GLU A 193 -23.63 14.31 -14.89
CA GLU A 193 -24.51 14.41 -13.72
C GLU A 193 -24.67 13.04 -13.02
N LEU A 194 -24.91 11.96 -13.78
CA LEU A 194 -25.13 10.63 -13.21
C LEU A 194 -23.86 10.02 -12.59
N LEU A 195 -22.69 10.33 -13.15
CA LEU A 195 -21.42 9.74 -12.71
C LEU A 195 -20.61 10.66 -11.76
N GLY A 196 -21.11 11.86 -11.43
CA GLY A 196 -20.34 12.83 -10.63
C GLY A 196 -19.07 13.31 -11.32
N LEU A 197 -18.99 13.24 -12.67
CA LEU A 197 -17.86 13.66 -13.47
C LEU A 197 -18.09 15.04 -14.07
N THR A 198 -17.02 15.72 -14.51
CA THR A 198 -17.19 16.94 -15.30
C THR A 198 -17.32 16.58 -16.79
N LYS A 199 -18.18 17.32 -17.50
CA LYS A 199 -18.32 17.19 -18.96
C LYS A 199 -16.99 17.31 -19.67
N GLU A 200 -16.17 18.27 -19.23
CA GLU A 200 -14.83 18.52 -19.78
C GLU A 200 -13.90 17.33 -19.61
N SER A 201 -13.96 16.62 -18.48
CA SER A 201 -13.15 15.42 -18.24
C SER A 201 -13.54 14.29 -19.18
N ILE A 202 -14.84 14.06 -19.37
CA ILE A 202 -15.36 13.06 -20.29
C ILE A 202 -14.93 13.39 -21.73
N GLN A 203 -15.14 14.62 -22.17
CA GLN A 203 -14.76 15.08 -23.52
C GLN A 203 -13.26 14.98 -23.76
N LYS A 204 -12.45 15.33 -22.76
CA LYS A 204 -10.98 15.18 -22.82
C LYS A 204 -10.58 13.73 -23.03
N THR A 205 -11.16 12.81 -22.25
CA THR A 205 -10.91 11.36 -22.40
C THR A 205 -11.31 10.89 -23.80
N MET A 206 -12.51 11.30 -24.28
CA MET A 206 -13.03 10.93 -25.59
C MET A 206 -12.28 11.57 -26.77
N SER A 207 -11.44 12.56 -26.56
CA SER A 207 -10.66 13.26 -27.61
C SER A 207 -9.31 12.62 -27.93
N ALA A 208 -8.92 11.55 -27.25
CA ALA A 208 -7.63 10.89 -27.47
C ALA A 208 -7.53 10.34 -28.91
N SER A 209 -6.36 10.52 -29.55
CA SER A 209 -6.15 10.27 -30.98
C SER A 209 -6.25 8.79 -31.38
N TRP A 210 -6.14 7.87 -30.43
CA TRP A 210 -6.26 6.44 -30.66
C TRP A 210 -7.69 5.92 -30.69
N ILE A 211 -8.69 6.74 -30.22
CA ILE A 211 -10.10 6.34 -30.10
C ILE A 211 -10.76 6.36 -31.48
N GLN A 212 -11.29 5.20 -31.85
CA GLN A 212 -12.13 5.02 -33.05
C GLN A 212 -13.61 5.15 -32.69
N ASP A 213 -14.50 5.26 -33.69
CA ASP A 213 -15.93 5.47 -33.45
C ASP A 213 -16.62 4.28 -32.78
N ASP A 214 -16.08 3.07 -32.93
CA ASP A 214 -16.56 1.82 -32.34
C ASP A 214 -15.81 1.43 -31.05
N SER A 215 -14.79 2.20 -30.65
CA SER A 215 -14.01 1.92 -29.45
C SER A 215 -14.86 2.16 -28.19
N PHE A 216 -14.85 1.17 -27.29
CA PHE A 216 -15.30 1.35 -25.92
C PHE A 216 -14.23 2.14 -25.14
N VAL A 217 -14.62 3.25 -24.56
CA VAL A 217 -13.74 4.12 -23.76
C VAL A 217 -14.24 4.12 -22.33
N PRO A 218 -13.55 3.45 -21.39
CA PRO A 218 -13.96 3.44 -19.98
C PRO A 218 -13.81 4.82 -19.36
N LEU A 219 -14.78 5.21 -18.52
CA LEU A 219 -14.83 6.48 -17.81
C LEU A 219 -14.68 6.30 -16.30
N THR A 220 -15.46 5.39 -15.73
CA THR A 220 -15.46 5.08 -14.29
C THR A 220 -16.01 3.67 -14.04
N THR A 221 -15.97 3.24 -12.79
CA THR A 221 -16.55 1.98 -12.32
C THR A 221 -17.67 2.28 -11.33
N ILE A 222 -18.76 1.53 -11.39
CA ILE A 222 -19.90 1.64 -10.48
C ILE A 222 -20.25 0.29 -9.86
N PRO A 223 -20.89 0.25 -8.67
CA PRO A 223 -21.37 -1.00 -8.09
C PRO A 223 -22.35 -1.72 -9.01
N SER A 224 -22.16 -3.03 -9.23
CA SER A 224 -23.12 -3.86 -10.00
C SER A 224 -24.48 -4.03 -9.28
N THR A 225 -24.55 -3.65 -8.00
CA THR A 225 -25.78 -3.69 -7.18
C THR A 225 -26.64 -2.43 -7.33
N ASP A 226 -26.12 -1.34 -7.90
CA ASP A 226 -26.89 -0.12 -8.15
C ASP A 226 -27.69 -0.23 -9.44
N THR A 227 -28.76 -1.01 -9.37
CA THR A 227 -29.66 -1.23 -10.51
C THR A 227 -30.41 0.02 -10.95
N GLN A 228 -30.55 1.03 -10.09
CA GLN A 228 -31.18 2.29 -10.47
C GLN A 228 -30.26 3.10 -11.38
N LEU A 229 -29.01 3.29 -10.98
CA LEU A 229 -28.00 3.97 -11.78
C LEU A 229 -27.73 3.23 -13.09
N GLU A 230 -27.60 1.89 -13.05
CA GLU A 230 -27.49 1.06 -14.24
C GLU A 230 -28.59 1.35 -15.26
N ASN A 231 -29.86 1.31 -14.82
CA ASN A 231 -30.98 1.58 -15.72
C ASN A 231 -31.00 3.02 -16.29
N GLN A 232 -30.54 4.00 -15.51
CA GLN A 232 -30.48 5.40 -15.99
C GLN A 232 -29.37 5.55 -17.04
N LEU A 233 -28.19 4.98 -16.78
CA LEU A 233 -27.04 5.03 -17.69
C LEU A 233 -27.34 4.37 -19.04
N LEU A 234 -28.02 3.23 -19.03
CA LEU A 234 -28.38 2.50 -20.26
C LEU A 234 -29.42 3.24 -21.13
N GLN A 235 -30.08 4.32 -20.64
CA GLN A 235 -30.92 5.18 -21.46
C GLN A 235 -30.12 6.18 -22.30
N ILE A 236 -28.83 6.41 -21.97
CA ILE A 236 -27.97 7.35 -22.68
C ILE A 236 -27.36 6.65 -23.89
N PRO A 237 -27.58 7.14 -25.12
CA PRO A 237 -26.99 6.55 -26.31
C PRO A 237 -25.45 6.49 -26.21
N GLY A 238 -24.89 5.37 -26.63
CA GLY A 238 -23.44 5.16 -26.61
C GLY A 238 -22.86 4.72 -25.27
N VAL A 239 -23.62 4.76 -24.18
CA VAL A 239 -23.17 4.17 -22.91
C VAL A 239 -23.16 2.64 -23.02
N GLN A 240 -22.11 2.03 -22.53
CA GLN A 240 -21.95 0.59 -22.43
C GLN A 240 -21.41 0.25 -21.03
N LEU A 241 -21.94 -0.82 -20.44
CA LEU A 241 -21.50 -1.37 -19.17
C LEU A 241 -20.82 -2.71 -19.42
N ASN A 242 -19.57 -2.83 -19.02
CA ASN A 242 -18.82 -4.07 -19.05
C ASN A 242 -18.62 -4.58 -17.64
N THR A 243 -18.96 -5.84 -17.36
CA THR A 243 -18.63 -6.46 -16.08
C THR A 243 -17.13 -6.55 -15.91
N VAL A 244 -16.63 -6.08 -14.78
CA VAL A 244 -15.22 -6.14 -14.37
C VAL A 244 -15.12 -6.71 -12.97
N GLU A 245 -14.05 -7.43 -12.72
CA GLU A 245 -13.73 -7.90 -11.38
C GLU A 245 -13.06 -6.78 -10.60
N VAL A 246 -13.50 -6.58 -9.36
CA VAL A 246 -12.95 -5.56 -8.45
C VAL A 246 -12.81 -6.13 -7.04
N ARG A 247 -11.96 -5.51 -6.24
CA ARG A 247 -11.98 -5.74 -4.79
C ARG A 247 -13.29 -5.21 -4.22
N THR A 248 -13.95 -6.00 -3.39
CA THR A 248 -15.22 -5.61 -2.74
C THR A 248 -15.17 -5.83 -1.23
N TYR A 249 -15.93 -4.99 -0.52
CA TYR A 249 -16.07 -5.00 0.94
C TYR A 249 -17.56 -5.12 1.28
N PRO A 250 -18.09 -6.37 1.40
CA PRO A 250 -19.54 -6.59 1.49
C PRO A 250 -20.23 -5.94 2.69
N TYR A 251 -19.47 -5.56 3.71
CA TYR A 251 -19.98 -4.94 4.93
C TYR A 251 -19.67 -3.44 5.04
N GLY A 252 -19.09 -2.85 3.98
CA GLY A 252 -18.85 -1.40 3.88
C GLY A 252 -18.29 -0.78 5.15
N GLU A 253 -19.02 0.19 5.70
CA GLU A 253 -18.65 0.94 6.90
C GLU A 253 -18.40 0.07 8.13
N VAL A 254 -19.12 -1.05 8.29
CA VAL A 254 -19.02 -1.94 9.47
C VAL A 254 -17.62 -2.48 9.67
N THR A 255 -16.86 -2.65 8.59
CA THR A 255 -15.53 -3.28 8.63
C THR A 255 -14.40 -2.39 8.14
N SER A 256 -14.67 -1.20 7.63
CA SER A 256 -13.68 -0.37 6.92
C SER A 256 -12.41 -0.08 7.71
N HIS A 257 -12.52 0.28 8.98
CA HIS A 257 -11.35 0.52 9.83
C HIS A 257 -10.58 -0.75 10.17
N LEU A 258 -11.23 -1.91 10.15
CA LEU A 258 -10.60 -3.21 10.39
C LEU A 258 -9.96 -3.76 9.12
N THR A 259 -10.75 -3.94 8.05
CA THR A 259 -10.25 -4.46 6.78
C THR A 259 -9.30 -3.47 6.11
N GLY A 260 -9.58 -2.18 6.26
CA GLY A 260 -8.93 -1.15 5.48
C GLY A 260 -9.50 -1.06 4.07
N TYR A 261 -8.71 -0.49 3.17
CA TYR A 261 -9.08 -0.32 1.77
C TYR A 261 -7.84 -0.41 0.87
N MET A 262 -8.08 -0.65 -0.41
CA MET A 262 -7.07 -0.59 -1.46
C MET A 262 -7.17 0.72 -2.23
N GLN A 263 -6.06 1.18 -2.73
CA GLN A 263 -5.97 2.36 -3.60
C GLN A 263 -4.88 2.15 -4.64
N GLN A 264 -4.96 2.83 -5.77
CA GLN A 264 -3.92 2.82 -6.78
C GLN A 264 -2.59 3.31 -6.19
N VAL A 265 -1.50 2.68 -6.61
CA VAL A 265 -0.15 3.06 -6.20
C VAL A 265 0.16 4.49 -6.62
N THR A 266 0.97 5.17 -5.80
CA THR A 266 1.52 6.49 -6.11
C THR A 266 2.95 6.35 -6.62
N ALA A 267 3.52 7.42 -7.17
CA ALA A 267 4.94 7.44 -7.54
C ALA A 267 5.86 7.16 -6.34
N GLU A 268 5.48 7.59 -5.12
CA GLU A 268 6.22 7.29 -3.88
C GLU A 268 6.15 5.79 -3.54
N ASP A 269 5.01 5.15 -3.77
CA ASP A 269 4.87 3.70 -3.55
C ASP A 269 5.75 2.91 -4.51
N LEU A 270 5.77 3.29 -5.80
CA LEU A 270 6.63 2.64 -6.78
C LEU A 270 8.11 2.76 -6.42
N GLU A 271 8.54 3.91 -5.93
CA GLU A 271 9.91 4.11 -5.45
C GLU A 271 10.21 3.25 -4.21
N LYS A 272 9.28 3.18 -3.26
CA LYS A 272 9.43 2.45 -2.01
C LYS A 272 9.41 0.93 -2.19
N HIS A 273 8.61 0.43 -3.13
CA HIS A 273 8.37 -0.99 -3.41
C HIS A 273 9.02 -1.46 -4.71
N GLN A 274 10.14 -0.82 -5.09
CA GLN A 274 10.87 -1.15 -6.31
C GLN A 274 11.27 -2.64 -6.34
N GLY A 275 10.94 -3.33 -7.43
CA GLY A 275 11.21 -4.75 -7.60
C GLY A 275 10.21 -5.69 -6.93
N GLU A 276 9.13 -5.17 -6.35
CA GLU A 276 8.05 -5.97 -5.75
C GLU A 276 6.88 -6.23 -6.74
N GLY A 277 7.05 -5.91 -8.03
CA GLY A 277 6.08 -6.17 -9.09
C GLY A 277 4.86 -5.25 -9.05
N TYR A 278 5.01 -3.99 -8.60
CA TYR A 278 3.99 -2.95 -8.76
C TYR A 278 4.23 -2.15 -10.02
N THR A 279 3.14 -1.85 -10.72
CA THR A 279 3.09 -0.94 -11.88
C THR A 279 2.25 0.28 -11.53
N GLU A 280 2.23 1.31 -12.39
CA GLU A 280 1.42 2.51 -12.19
C GLU A 280 -0.09 2.23 -12.04
N THR A 281 -0.56 1.11 -12.56
CA THR A 281 -1.97 0.69 -12.49
C THR A 281 -2.27 -0.24 -11.32
N SER A 282 -1.27 -0.71 -10.60
CA SER A 282 -1.44 -1.63 -9.48
C SER A 282 -2.21 -1.01 -8.33
N MET A 283 -2.92 -1.85 -7.59
CA MET A 283 -3.60 -1.48 -6.34
C MET A 283 -2.78 -1.98 -5.14
N ILE A 284 -2.75 -1.19 -4.07
CA ILE A 284 -2.04 -1.53 -2.82
C ILE A 284 -2.94 -1.30 -1.60
N GLY A 285 -2.84 -2.16 -0.59
CA GLY A 285 -3.53 -1.96 0.69
C GLY A 285 -3.00 -0.75 1.46
N ARG A 286 -3.89 0.19 1.81
CA ARG A 286 -3.53 1.45 2.46
C ARG A 286 -3.64 1.44 3.96
N SER A 287 -4.57 0.68 4.48
CA SER A 287 -4.86 0.63 5.92
C SER A 287 -5.37 -0.74 6.33
N GLY A 288 -5.60 -0.95 7.63
CA GLY A 288 -6.21 -2.14 8.17
C GLY A 288 -5.45 -3.43 7.84
N ILE A 289 -6.19 -4.52 7.70
CA ILE A 289 -5.67 -5.84 7.33
C ILE A 289 -5.13 -5.83 5.90
N GLU A 290 -5.74 -5.07 4.98
CA GLU A 290 -5.24 -4.94 3.61
C GLU A 290 -3.77 -4.49 3.56
N ALA A 291 -3.40 -3.50 4.39
CA ALA A 291 -2.03 -3.01 4.47
C ALA A 291 -1.12 -3.91 5.33
N ALA A 292 -1.64 -4.43 6.45
CA ALA A 292 -0.85 -5.25 7.37
C ALA A 292 -0.41 -6.58 6.75
N TYR A 293 -1.25 -7.14 5.89
CA TYR A 293 -1.03 -8.42 5.21
C TYR A 293 -0.85 -8.28 3.70
N GLU A 294 -0.45 -7.09 3.22
CA GLU A 294 -0.26 -6.81 1.80
C GLU A 294 0.56 -7.89 1.08
N LYS A 295 1.69 -8.27 1.67
CA LYS A 295 2.59 -9.26 1.07
C LYS A 295 1.95 -10.64 0.90
N GLN A 296 1.09 -11.07 1.85
CA GLN A 296 0.39 -12.35 1.78
C GLN A 296 -0.81 -12.27 0.83
N LEU A 297 -1.56 -11.16 0.90
CA LEU A 297 -2.78 -10.97 0.13
C LEU A 297 -2.51 -10.75 -1.36
N LYS A 298 -1.46 -10.00 -1.72
CA LYS A 298 -1.19 -9.59 -3.11
C LYS A 298 -0.94 -10.77 -4.05
N GLY A 299 -0.20 -11.78 -3.62
CA GLY A 299 0.30 -12.83 -4.53
C GLY A 299 1.47 -12.37 -5.40
N THR A 300 1.71 -13.10 -6.48
CA THR A 300 2.75 -12.79 -7.46
C THR A 300 2.18 -13.01 -8.87
N ASN A 301 2.19 -11.98 -9.69
CA ASN A 301 1.74 -12.08 -11.06
C ASN A 301 2.60 -13.06 -11.85
N GLY A 302 1.95 -13.81 -12.73
CA GLY A 302 2.63 -14.58 -13.75
C GLY A 302 3.05 -13.67 -14.90
N ALA A 303 4.17 -13.98 -15.54
CA ALA A 303 4.61 -13.30 -16.74
C ALA A 303 5.35 -14.25 -17.67
N THR A 304 5.16 -14.09 -18.98
CA THR A 304 5.88 -14.85 -19.99
C THR A 304 6.51 -13.90 -20.99
N ILE A 305 7.80 -14.02 -21.20
CA ILE A 305 8.55 -13.31 -22.25
C ILE A 305 8.75 -14.26 -23.39
N SER A 306 8.28 -13.89 -24.58
CA SER A 306 8.39 -14.70 -25.81
C SER A 306 8.98 -13.88 -26.94
N ILE A 307 9.74 -14.56 -27.81
CA ILE A 307 10.13 -14.05 -29.11
C ILE A 307 9.07 -14.48 -30.12
N VAL A 308 8.51 -13.53 -30.88
CA VAL A 308 7.51 -13.78 -31.92
C VAL A 308 8.04 -13.31 -33.26
N ASP A 309 7.69 -14.02 -34.33
CA ASP A 309 8.03 -13.65 -35.68
C ASP A 309 7.21 -12.44 -36.19
N GLU A 310 7.46 -12.02 -37.43
CA GLU A 310 6.73 -10.93 -38.09
C GLU A 310 5.22 -11.17 -38.23
N ASN A 311 4.78 -12.44 -38.20
CA ASN A 311 3.37 -12.85 -38.27
C ASN A 311 2.71 -12.96 -36.90
N GLY A 312 3.48 -12.74 -35.81
CA GLY A 312 3.02 -12.87 -34.44
C GLY A 312 3.02 -14.30 -33.89
N SER A 313 3.63 -15.26 -34.61
CA SER A 313 3.78 -16.63 -34.11
C SER A 313 4.97 -16.75 -33.17
N THR A 314 4.78 -17.44 -32.03
CA THR A 314 5.85 -17.67 -31.07
C THR A 314 6.97 -18.52 -31.62
N LYS A 315 8.19 -18.02 -31.66
CA LYS A 315 9.42 -18.73 -32.01
C LYS A 315 10.01 -19.45 -30.82
N SER A 316 10.19 -18.76 -29.74
CA SER A 316 10.72 -19.30 -28.47
C SER A 316 10.16 -18.57 -27.26
N THR A 317 10.14 -19.25 -26.13
CA THR A 317 9.86 -18.65 -24.81
C THR A 317 11.19 -18.40 -24.12
N VAL A 318 11.43 -17.16 -23.73
CA VAL A 318 12.67 -16.74 -23.06
C VAL A 318 12.61 -17.06 -21.57
N ALA A 319 11.51 -16.69 -20.91
CA ALA A 319 11.29 -16.93 -19.50
C ALA A 319 9.80 -16.99 -19.18
N THR A 320 9.48 -17.72 -18.10
CA THR A 320 8.13 -17.76 -17.53
C THR A 320 8.20 -17.71 -16.03
N GLN A 321 7.52 -16.73 -15.45
CA GLN A 321 7.20 -16.66 -14.04
C GLN A 321 5.79 -17.20 -13.86
N GLU A 322 5.66 -18.29 -13.10
CA GLU A 322 4.34 -18.85 -12.80
C GLU A 322 3.58 -17.93 -11.84
N LYS A 323 2.30 -17.74 -12.12
CA LYS A 323 1.38 -17.01 -11.24
C LYS A 323 1.25 -17.71 -9.89
N GLN A 324 1.23 -16.93 -8.82
CA GLN A 324 0.89 -17.38 -7.47
C GLN A 324 -0.17 -16.46 -6.89
N ASP A 325 -1.39 -16.98 -6.75
CA ASP A 325 -2.46 -16.22 -6.13
C ASP A 325 -2.15 -15.90 -4.66
N GLY A 326 -2.71 -14.81 -4.16
CA GLY A 326 -2.57 -14.40 -2.79
C GLY A 326 -3.21 -15.39 -1.81
N GLN A 327 -2.74 -15.36 -0.57
CA GLN A 327 -3.24 -16.23 0.49
C GLN A 327 -4.43 -15.57 1.19
N ASP A 328 -5.48 -16.36 1.45
CA ASP A 328 -6.60 -15.91 2.25
C ASP A 328 -6.18 -15.72 3.72
N ILE A 329 -6.70 -14.67 4.35
CA ILE A 329 -6.47 -14.34 5.75
C ILE A 329 -7.77 -14.54 6.52
N THR A 330 -7.79 -15.47 7.47
CA THR A 330 -8.94 -15.68 8.36
C THR A 330 -8.69 -14.96 9.69
N LEU A 331 -9.60 -14.07 10.05
CA LEU A 331 -9.56 -13.30 11.30
C LEU A 331 -10.32 -14.05 12.42
N THR A 332 -10.05 -13.66 13.65
CA THR A 332 -10.83 -14.12 14.83
C THR A 332 -12.18 -13.39 14.96
N ILE A 333 -12.42 -12.39 14.12
CA ILE A 333 -13.62 -11.56 14.10
C ILE A 333 -14.87 -12.40 13.77
N ASP A 334 -15.95 -12.15 14.50
CA ASP A 334 -17.30 -12.59 14.18
C ASP A 334 -18.06 -11.40 13.60
N ILE A 335 -18.37 -11.47 12.30
CA ILE A 335 -18.97 -10.33 11.59
C ILE A 335 -20.37 -9.97 12.09
N ASP A 336 -21.12 -10.94 12.61
CA ASP A 336 -22.45 -10.63 13.14
C ASP A 336 -22.32 -9.81 14.44
N LEU A 337 -21.39 -10.19 15.33
CA LEU A 337 -21.06 -9.40 16.53
C LEU A 337 -20.46 -8.02 16.16
N GLN A 338 -19.58 -7.97 15.17
CA GLN A 338 -19.00 -6.72 14.65
C GLN A 338 -20.10 -5.75 14.22
N ARG A 339 -21.08 -6.24 13.45
CA ARG A 339 -22.21 -5.45 12.95
C ARG A 339 -23.14 -5.01 14.10
N ASP A 340 -23.41 -5.90 15.05
CA ASP A 340 -24.26 -5.56 16.19
C ASP A 340 -23.63 -4.45 17.05
N LEU A 341 -22.30 -4.49 17.27
CA LEU A 341 -21.57 -3.43 17.95
C LEU A 341 -21.52 -2.14 17.14
N TYR A 342 -21.31 -2.24 15.81
CA TYR A 342 -21.35 -1.08 14.93
C TYR A 342 -22.69 -0.36 15.04
N ASN A 343 -23.79 -1.07 14.83
CA ASN A 343 -25.16 -0.52 14.87
C ASN A 343 -25.56 0.02 16.26
N ALA A 344 -24.91 -0.44 17.33
CA ALA A 344 -25.17 0.07 18.69
C ALA A 344 -24.52 1.42 18.96
N PHE A 345 -23.52 1.83 18.16
CA PHE A 345 -22.70 3.02 18.36
C PHE A 345 -22.50 3.85 17.07
N ASP A 346 -23.26 3.58 16.02
CA ASP A 346 -23.11 4.25 14.71
C ASP A 346 -23.33 5.78 14.77
N GLU A 347 -24.17 6.25 15.70
CA GLU A 347 -24.40 7.68 15.97
C GLU A 347 -23.34 8.30 16.90
N ASP A 348 -22.41 7.50 17.47
CA ASP A 348 -21.44 7.95 18.47
C ASP A 348 -20.00 7.96 17.90
N GLN A 349 -19.18 8.90 18.32
CA GLN A 349 -17.73 8.83 18.13
C GLN A 349 -17.13 7.84 19.13
N SER A 350 -17.03 6.57 18.73
CA SER A 350 -16.66 5.50 19.67
C SER A 350 -15.62 4.51 19.12
N ALA A 351 -14.99 3.78 20.04
CA ALA A 351 -14.19 2.60 19.77
C ALA A 351 -14.70 1.46 20.65
N SER A 352 -15.06 0.34 20.03
CA SER A 352 -15.56 -0.83 20.75
C SER A 352 -14.72 -2.07 20.42
N VAL A 353 -14.43 -2.88 21.44
CA VAL A 353 -13.74 -4.15 21.30
C VAL A 353 -14.45 -5.24 22.10
N ALA A 354 -14.66 -6.39 21.46
CA ALA A 354 -15.11 -7.60 22.12
C ALA A 354 -14.01 -8.66 22.05
N MET A 355 -13.67 -9.26 23.18
CA MET A 355 -12.60 -10.25 23.31
C MET A 355 -13.09 -11.51 24.03
N ASN A 356 -12.57 -12.64 23.62
CA ASN A 356 -12.71 -13.88 24.39
C ASN A 356 -11.70 -13.84 25.55
N PRO A 357 -12.15 -13.79 26.81
CA PRO A 357 -11.26 -13.66 27.97
C PRO A 357 -10.42 -14.92 28.23
N THR A 358 -10.76 -16.05 27.62
CA THR A 358 -10.06 -17.32 27.83
C THR A 358 -8.79 -17.45 27.01
N ASN A 359 -8.80 -16.94 25.76
CA ASN A 359 -7.70 -17.11 24.80
C ASN A 359 -7.21 -15.80 24.18
N GLY A 360 -7.87 -14.66 24.49
CA GLY A 360 -7.47 -13.35 23.99
C GLY A 360 -7.88 -13.05 22.54
N GLU A 361 -8.64 -13.93 21.88
CA GLU A 361 -9.15 -13.65 20.52
C GLU A 361 -10.01 -12.39 20.50
N VAL A 362 -9.73 -11.50 19.56
CA VAL A 362 -10.57 -10.32 19.29
C VAL A 362 -11.73 -10.77 18.39
N LEU A 363 -12.95 -10.69 18.91
CA LEU A 363 -14.18 -11.12 18.24
C LEU A 363 -14.85 -9.99 17.45
N ALA A 364 -14.67 -8.75 17.90
CA ALA A 364 -15.11 -7.56 17.20
C ALA A 364 -14.19 -6.37 17.54
N LEU A 365 -13.95 -5.50 16.54
CA LEU A 365 -13.12 -4.32 16.67
C LEU A 365 -13.70 -3.20 15.81
N VAL A 366 -14.42 -2.28 16.43
CA VAL A 366 -15.25 -1.27 15.78
C VAL A 366 -14.73 0.13 16.06
N SER A 367 -14.78 0.99 15.05
CA SER A 367 -14.58 2.44 15.16
C SER A 367 -15.74 3.14 14.47
N THR A 368 -16.43 4.06 15.15
CA THR A 368 -17.57 4.82 14.63
C THR A 368 -17.37 6.33 14.85
N PRO A 369 -17.95 7.18 13.96
CA PRO A 369 -18.43 6.83 12.65
C PRO A 369 -17.33 6.29 11.74
N SER A 370 -17.70 5.82 10.56
CA SER A 370 -16.82 5.14 9.64
C SER A 370 -17.09 5.57 8.19
N PHE A 371 -16.46 4.93 7.22
CA PHE A 371 -16.59 5.19 5.79
C PHE A 371 -16.79 3.87 5.04
N ASP A 372 -17.30 3.90 3.81
CA ASP A 372 -17.36 2.68 2.98
C ASP A 372 -16.02 2.48 2.26
N SER A 373 -15.35 1.34 2.49
CA SER A 373 -14.10 0.98 1.79
C SER A 373 -14.30 0.80 0.28
N ASN A 374 -15.51 0.52 -0.18
CA ASN A 374 -15.82 0.38 -1.60
C ASN A 374 -15.67 1.72 -2.35
N ASP A 375 -15.89 2.87 -1.69
CA ASP A 375 -15.76 4.18 -2.32
C ASP A 375 -14.33 4.43 -2.83
N PHE A 376 -13.31 3.86 -2.16
CA PHE A 376 -11.93 3.92 -2.63
C PHE A 376 -11.66 3.06 -3.88
N ILE A 377 -12.53 2.09 -4.17
CA ILE A 377 -12.47 1.25 -5.38
C ILE A 377 -13.18 1.95 -6.54
N TYR A 378 -14.36 2.54 -6.27
CA TYR A 378 -15.17 3.20 -7.29
C TYR A 378 -14.69 4.63 -7.60
N GLY A 379 -13.97 5.24 -6.66
CA GLY A 379 -13.54 6.64 -6.70
C GLY A 379 -14.55 7.57 -6.04
N PHE A 380 -14.10 8.77 -5.72
CA PHE A 380 -14.92 9.83 -5.13
C PHE A 380 -15.13 10.97 -6.16
N SER A 381 -16.31 11.56 -6.18
CA SER A 381 -16.43 12.91 -6.68
C SER A 381 -15.71 13.90 -5.74
N THR A 382 -15.45 15.12 -6.20
CA THR A 382 -14.81 16.15 -5.35
C THR A 382 -15.72 16.47 -4.14
N GLU A 383 -17.02 16.52 -4.35
CA GLU A 383 -18.02 16.81 -3.32
C GLU A 383 -18.07 15.72 -2.25
N GLU A 384 -18.06 14.45 -2.63
CA GLU A 384 -18.05 13.30 -1.71
C GLU A 384 -16.75 13.26 -0.89
N TRP A 385 -15.61 13.46 -1.54
CA TRP A 385 -14.34 13.52 -0.86
C TRP A 385 -14.25 14.68 0.15
N ASP A 386 -14.70 15.87 -0.26
CA ASP A 386 -14.72 17.05 0.62
C ASP A 386 -15.69 16.86 1.79
N ALA A 387 -16.85 16.24 1.57
CA ALA A 387 -17.79 15.91 2.63
C ALA A 387 -17.16 14.93 3.63
N LEU A 388 -16.58 13.83 3.16
CA LEU A 388 -15.94 12.81 4.01
C LEU A 388 -14.73 13.37 4.78
N ASN A 389 -13.89 14.16 4.11
CA ASN A 389 -12.62 14.66 4.68
C ASN A 389 -12.82 15.83 5.66
N ASN A 390 -13.91 16.62 5.49
CA ASN A 390 -14.20 17.77 6.34
C ASN A 390 -15.35 17.51 7.34
N ASP A 391 -15.81 16.27 7.44
CA ASP A 391 -16.83 15.86 8.40
C ASP A 391 -16.36 16.12 9.84
N GLU A 392 -17.16 16.84 10.64
CA GLU A 392 -16.85 17.17 12.04
C GLU A 392 -16.72 15.92 12.91
N ASP A 393 -17.40 14.83 12.55
CA ASP A 393 -17.34 13.56 13.26
C ASP A 393 -16.14 12.67 12.84
N GLN A 394 -15.35 13.14 11.85
CA GLN A 394 -14.08 12.53 11.45
C GLN A 394 -14.17 11.01 11.17
N PRO A 395 -14.97 10.56 10.21
CA PRO A 395 -15.19 9.14 9.91
C PRO A 395 -13.91 8.42 9.44
N LEU A 396 -12.92 9.14 8.88
CA LEU A 396 -11.63 8.57 8.50
C LEU A 396 -10.71 8.27 9.69
N THR A 397 -11.06 8.72 10.90
CA THR A 397 -10.24 8.51 12.10
C THR A 397 -10.47 7.11 12.67
N ASN A 398 -9.43 6.28 12.63
CA ASN A 398 -9.47 4.98 13.29
C ASN A 398 -9.30 5.12 14.80
N ARG A 399 -10.41 5.06 15.54
CA ARG A 399 -10.48 5.33 16.97
C ARG A 399 -9.95 4.19 17.83
N PHE A 400 -10.00 2.94 17.39
CA PHE A 400 -9.40 1.84 18.16
C PHE A 400 -7.86 1.82 18.08
N ARG A 401 -7.26 2.57 17.15
CA ARG A 401 -5.81 2.78 17.11
C ARG A 401 -5.35 3.98 17.94
N ALA A 402 -6.26 4.86 18.33
CA ALA A 402 -5.94 6.04 19.10
C ALA A 402 -5.78 5.74 20.60
N THR A 403 -5.09 6.63 21.31
CA THR A 403 -4.99 6.58 22.77
C THR A 403 -6.02 7.49 23.41
N TRP A 404 -6.72 6.98 24.40
CA TRP A 404 -7.81 7.68 25.09
C TRP A 404 -7.49 7.82 26.57
N VAL A 405 -7.99 8.92 27.17
CA VAL A 405 -7.93 9.10 28.61
C VAL A 405 -8.83 8.05 29.29
N PRO A 406 -8.27 7.12 30.08
CA PRO A 406 -9.04 6.00 30.62
C PRO A 406 -10.09 6.42 31.68
N GLY A 407 -9.92 7.59 32.29
CA GLY A 407 -10.84 8.11 33.29
C GLY A 407 -11.03 7.15 34.47
N SER A 408 -12.27 7.02 34.92
CA SER A 408 -12.62 6.23 36.12
C SER A 408 -12.44 4.72 35.97
N THR A 409 -12.24 4.19 34.76
CA THR A 409 -11.91 2.76 34.56
C THR A 409 -10.59 2.38 35.25
N MET A 410 -9.65 3.30 35.36
CA MET A 410 -8.39 3.10 36.09
C MET A 410 -8.54 2.97 37.62
N LYS A 411 -9.67 3.36 38.19
CA LYS A 411 -9.88 3.28 39.65
C LYS A 411 -9.88 1.83 40.16
N SER A 412 -10.49 0.93 39.45
CA SER A 412 -10.47 -0.49 39.80
C SER A 412 -9.06 -1.09 39.74
N ILE A 413 -8.28 -0.73 38.72
CA ILE A 413 -6.87 -1.13 38.58
C ILE A 413 -6.02 -0.54 39.72
N THR A 414 -6.18 0.75 40.00
CA THR A 414 -5.49 1.43 41.10
C THR A 414 -5.82 0.80 42.46
N ALA A 415 -7.10 0.45 42.68
CA ALA A 415 -7.53 -0.26 43.87
C ALA A 415 -6.87 -1.64 43.99
N ALA A 416 -6.88 -2.42 42.92
CA ALA A 416 -6.27 -3.75 42.88
C ALA A 416 -4.76 -3.67 43.24
N ILE A 417 -4.02 -2.76 42.62
CA ILE A 417 -2.59 -2.56 42.90
C ILE A 417 -2.38 -2.21 44.38
N GLY A 418 -3.21 -1.30 44.91
CA GLY A 418 -3.09 -0.89 46.32
C GLY A 418 -3.34 -2.04 47.32
N LEU A 419 -4.32 -2.87 47.03
CA LEU A 419 -4.64 -4.07 47.83
C LEU A 419 -3.58 -5.16 47.72
N GLU A 420 -3.10 -5.43 46.52
CA GLU A 420 -2.08 -6.46 46.25
C GLU A 420 -0.72 -6.12 46.89
N THR A 421 -0.41 -4.85 46.96
CA THR A 421 0.84 -4.36 47.58
C THR A 421 0.72 -4.04 49.08
N ASP A 422 -0.42 -4.35 49.68
CA ASP A 422 -0.75 -4.01 51.11
C ASP A 422 -0.54 -2.51 51.44
N SER A 423 -0.57 -1.67 50.41
CA SER A 423 -0.40 -0.20 50.55
C SER A 423 -1.71 0.55 50.67
N LEU A 424 -2.85 -0.12 50.50
CA LEU A 424 -4.20 0.42 50.64
C LEU A 424 -5.05 -0.47 51.55
N ASP A 425 -5.57 0.07 52.65
CA ASP A 425 -6.58 -0.62 53.46
C ASP A 425 -7.99 -0.32 52.94
N ALA A 426 -8.70 -1.38 52.46
CA ALA A 426 -10.05 -1.23 51.92
C ALA A 426 -11.08 -0.64 52.91
N SER A 427 -10.84 -0.81 54.21
CA SER A 427 -11.71 -0.29 55.30
C SER A 427 -11.43 1.15 55.67
N LYS A 428 -10.30 1.70 55.28
CA LYS A 428 -9.87 3.04 55.61
C LYS A 428 -10.85 4.10 55.11
N ASP A 429 -11.29 4.94 56.02
CA ASP A 429 -12.14 6.09 55.73
C ASP A 429 -11.25 7.33 55.50
N PHE A 430 -11.24 7.86 54.27
CA PHE A 430 -10.51 9.09 53.92
C PHE A 430 -11.30 10.38 54.18
N GLY A 431 -12.51 10.27 54.77
CA GLY A 431 -13.40 11.39 55.01
C GLY A 431 -14.20 11.85 53.80
N ALA A 432 -15.37 12.38 54.05
CA ALA A 432 -16.29 12.85 53.00
C ALA A 432 -15.94 14.30 52.60
N GLU A 433 -15.34 14.49 51.48
CA GLU A 433 -14.92 15.80 50.93
C GLU A 433 -15.30 15.91 49.45
N MET A 434 -15.95 17.03 49.07
CA MET A 434 -16.29 17.32 47.66
C MET A 434 -15.11 17.91 46.87
N LYS A 435 -14.12 18.40 47.56
CA LYS A 435 -12.95 19.09 47.01
C LYS A 435 -11.76 18.88 47.92
N TRP A 436 -10.63 18.48 47.32
CA TRP A 436 -9.40 18.21 48.08
C TRP A 436 -8.16 18.66 47.32
N GLN A 437 -7.16 19.06 48.06
CA GLN A 437 -5.85 19.46 47.58
C GLN A 437 -4.79 18.89 48.50
N LYS A 438 -3.70 18.36 47.99
CA LYS A 438 -2.61 17.79 48.80
C LYS A 438 -1.97 18.85 49.71
N ASP A 439 -1.57 19.96 49.11
CA ASP A 439 -0.94 21.08 49.77
C ASP A 439 -0.94 22.31 48.84
N SER A 440 -0.47 23.46 49.36
CA SER A 440 -0.47 24.74 48.65
C SER A 440 0.43 24.79 47.40
N SER A 441 1.30 23.79 47.18
CA SER A 441 2.13 23.72 45.97
C SER A 441 1.30 23.49 44.70
N TRP A 442 0.04 23.03 44.85
CA TRP A 442 -0.89 22.86 43.74
C TRP A 442 -1.59 24.16 43.31
N GLY A 443 -1.33 25.26 43.98
CA GLY A 443 -1.96 26.54 43.67
C GLY A 443 -3.48 26.48 43.83
N ASP A 444 -4.20 26.86 42.77
CA ASP A 444 -5.67 26.85 42.74
C ASP A 444 -6.23 25.51 42.19
N TYR A 445 -5.39 24.53 41.92
CA TYR A 445 -5.84 23.23 41.46
C TYR A 445 -6.34 22.35 42.59
N PHE A 446 -7.51 21.75 42.41
CA PHE A 446 -8.14 20.82 43.34
C PHE A 446 -8.68 19.62 42.62
N VAL A 447 -8.60 18.44 43.22
CA VAL A 447 -9.39 17.29 42.82
C VAL A 447 -10.81 17.47 43.37
N THR A 448 -11.79 17.29 42.47
CA THR A 448 -13.21 17.37 42.81
C THR A 448 -13.92 16.07 42.52
N THR A 449 -14.98 15.82 43.28
CA THR A 449 -15.86 14.66 43.06
C THR A 449 -17.33 15.11 43.03
N LEU A 450 -18.21 14.30 42.47
CA LEU A 450 -19.66 14.61 42.41
C LEU A 450 -20.40 14.19 43.69
N HIS A 451 -19.83 13.23 44.41
CA HIS A 451 -20.42 12.66 45.63
C HIS A 451 -19.33 12.54 46.70
N ALA A 452 -19.68 12.82 47.94
CA ALA A 452 -18.81 12.66 49.12
C ALA A 452 -19.44 11.63 50.08
N PRO A 453 -19.23 10.33 49.83
CA PRO A 453 -19.84 9.26 50.62
C PRO A 453 -19.29 9.24 52.05
N ASN A 454 -20.11 8.83 53.02
CA ASN A 454 -19.71 8.66 54.42
C ASN A 454 -20.20 7.28 54.94
N PRO A 455 -19.33 6.34 55.31
CA PRO A 455 -17.87 6.47 55.27
C PRO A 455 -17.32 6.49 53.84
N ASN A 456 -16.19 7.22 53.64
CA ASN A 456 -15.49 7.24 52.36
C ASN A 456 -14.37 6.18 52.34
N ASN A 457 -14.80 4.91 52.27
CA ASN A 457 -13.94 3.75 52.15
C ASN A 457 -13.89 3.25 50.69
N LEU A 458 -13.02 2.28 50.38
CA LEU A 458 -12.82 1.77 49.00
C LEU A 458 -14.11 1.35 48.31
N ARG A 459 -15.00 0.62 49.03
CA ARG A 459 -16.29 0.17 48.47
C ARG A 459 -17.14 1.35 48.01
N ASN A 460 -17.31 2.36 48.89
CA ASN A 460 -18.13 3.53 48.58
C ASN A 460 -17.45 4.42 47.53
N ALA A 461 -16.12 4.54 47.56
CA ALA A 461 -15.37 5.27 46.53
C ALA A 461 -15.51 4.68 45.13
N LEU A 462 -15.57 3.36 44.98
CA LEU A 462 -15.86 2.70 43.73
C LEU A 462 -17.32 2.88 43.28
N ILE A 463 -18.29 2.73 44.20
CA ILE A 463 -19.73 2.91 43.93
C ILE A 463 -20.03 4.33 43.40
N TYR A 464 -19.45 5.34 44.05
CA TYR A 464 -19.70 6.75 43.74
C TYR A 464 -18.64 7.35 42.79
N SER A 465 -17.70 6.55 42.35
CA SER A 465 -16.59 6.98 41.48
C SER A 465 -15.83 8.19 42.03
N ASP A 466 -15.49 8.16 43.32
CA ASP A 466 -14.92 9.30 44.07
C ASP A 466 -13.47 9.57 43.64
N ASN A 467 -13.26 10.74 43.00
CA ASN A 467 -11.93 11.15 42.55
C ASN A 467 -11.04 11.55 43.74
N VAL A 468 -11.63 12.15 44.80
CA VAL A 468 -10.87 12.62 45.99
C VAL A 468 -10.32 11.41 46.76
N TYR A 469 -11.12 10.37 46.94
CA TYR A 469 -10.64 9.10 47.54
C TYR A 469 -9.44 8.57 46.76
N PHE A 470 -9.57 8.40 45.42
CA PHE A 470 -8.52 7.80 44.62
C PHE A 470 -7.26 8.70 44.49
N ALA A 471 -7.38 10.01 44.58
CA ALA A 471 -6.23 10.89 44.65
C ALA A 471 -5.43 10.68 45.97
N LYS A 472 -6.12 10.54 47.09
CA LYS A 472 -5.52 10.21 48.38
C LYS A 472 -4.91 8.83 48.41
N ALA A 473 -5.64 7.82 47.87
CA ALA A 473 -5.20 6.43 47.76
C ALA A 473 -3.94 6.32 46.90
N ALA A 474 -3.88 7.03 45.77
CA ALA A 474 -2.69 7.02 44.89
C ALA A 474 -1.43 7.54 45.60
N LEU A 475 -1.56 8.53 46.49
CA LEU A 475 -0.43 9.02 47.32
C LEU A 475 0.02 7.97 48.33
N GLU A 476 -0.88 7.20 48.93
CA GLU A 476 -0.53 6.12 49.84
C GLU A 476 0.11 4.92 49.13
N ILE A 477 -0.44 4.52 48.02
CA ILE A 477 0.12 3.45 47.17
C ILE A 477 1.54 3.82 46.72
N GLY A 478 1.73 5.07 46.36
CA GLY A 478 3.01 5.61 45.98
C GLY A 478 3.40 5.27 44.52
N LYS A 479 4.32 6.07 44.01
CA LYS A 479 4.77 6.00 42.61
C LYS A 479 5.28 4.61 42.23
N ASP A 480 6.16 4.04 43.02
CA ASP A 480 6.88 2.81 42.69
C ASP A 480 5.91 1.60 42.57
N ASN A 481 4.93 1.50 43.49
CA ASN A 481 3.90 0.45 43.45
C ASN A 481 2.98 0.64 42.26
N LEU A 482 2.55 1.85 41.92
CA LEU A 482 1.72 2.14 40.78
C LEU A 482 2.46 1.82 39.46
N GLU A 483 3.70 2.29 39.27
CA GLU A 483 4.49 2.01 38.08
C GLU A 483 4.73 0.52 37.92
N LYS A 484 5.08 -0.20 38.98
CA LYS A 484 5.27 -1.65 38.94
C LYS A 484 3.96 -2.38 38.62
N GLY A 485 2.86 -1.96 39.21
CA GLY A 485 1.53 -2.54 38.95
C GLY A 485 1.06 -2.29 37.53
N TYR A 486 1.23 -1.08 37.01
CA TYR A 486 0.88 -0.79 35.60
C TYR A 486 1.72 -1.60 34.62
N LYS A 487 3.03 -1.74 34.85
CA LYS A 487 3.90 -2.58 34.00
C LYS A 487 3.51 -4.06 34.06
N SER A 488 3.11 -4.58 35.23
CA SER A 488 2.65 -5.97 35.34
C SER A 488 1.36 -6.26 34.52
N LEU A 489 0.59 -5.21 34.23
CA LEU A 489 -0.60 -5.23 33.39
C LEU A 489 -0.32 -4.80 31.93
N MET A 490 0.95 -4.71 31.54
CA MET A 490 1.38 -4.29 30.20
C MET A 490 0.95 -2.85 29.82
N ILE A 491 0.54 -2.02 30.77
CA ILE A 491 0.18 -0.63 30.49
C ILE A 491 1.44 0.17 30.14
N GLY A 492 1.45 0.77 28.95
CA GLY A 492 2.61 1.49 28.40
C GLY A 492 3.64 0.60 27.70
N GLU A 493 3.39 -0.70 27.59
CA GLU A 493 4.20 -1.64 26.80
C GLU A 493 3.61 -1.87 25.41
N ASP A 494 4.41 -2.44 24.49
CA ASP A 494 3.92 -2.82 23.15
C ASP A 494 2.96 -4.01 23.27
N ILE A 495 1.79 -3.86 22.68
CA ILE A 495 0.84 -4.95 22.52
C ILE A 495 1.21 -5.71 21.24
N PRO A 496 1.53 -7.03 21.31
CA PRO A 496 1.75 -7.83 20.12
C PRO A 496 0.41 -8.03 19.40
N PHE A 497 0.12 -7.17 18.44
CA PHE A 497 -1.11 -7.15 17.68
C PHE A 497 -0.80 -6.87 16.21
N GLU A 498 -1.54 -7.51 15.30
CA GLU A 498 -1.28 -7.45 13.86
C GLU A 498 -1.47 -6.04 13.28
N LEU A 499 -2.44 -5.29 13.83
CA LEU A 499 -2.63 -3.90 13.45
C LEU A 499 -1.78 -2.97 14.34
N ALA A 500 -1.07 -2.05 13.72
CA ALA A 500 -0.28 -1.08 14.45
C ALA A 500 -1.19 -0.21 15.34
N LEU A 501 -1.05 -0.34 16.65
CA LEU A 501 -1.73 0.48 17.65
C LEU A 501 -0.85 1.66 18.06
N THR A 502 -1.47 2.79 18.43
CA THR A 502 -0.75 3.93 19.03
C THR A 502 -0.40 3.60 20.48
N LYS A 503 0.82 3.92 20.90
CA LYS A 503 1.28 3.76 22.30
C LYS A 503 0.75 4.88 23.20
#